data_0e5981799369c1018500de4d20299e7d
#
_entry.id   0e5981799369c1018500de4d20299e7d
#
_cell.length_a   1.000
_cell.length_b   1.000
_cell.length_c   1.000
_cell.angle_alpha   90.00
_cell.angle_beta   90.00
_cell.angle_gamma   90.00
#
_symmetry.space_group_name_H-M   'P 1'
#
loop_
_entity.id
_entity.type
_entity.pdbx_description
1 polymer ?
#
loop_
_entity_poly.entity_id
_entity_poly.type
_entity_poly.pdbx_seq_one_letter_code
_entity_poly.pdbx_strand_id
1 'polypeptide(L)'
;SESETHDKTSGRHSSTLFLRQLGLSTADAYNPFNGAGTYKNNATDGTPNPASVYNQYTINVDRISKTTLLLTDFKISKPDLFELPAGDVGFAFGTEFRKHTYSDDRDDRLDGTVRYVDKSPFNLGRNPLVGDVAGSSPTNDTYGSRKVFSIFSELAVPLIGENMEIPFVNSLDLQLAARYENFDDIGSVIKPRIALSWYPHEEFQVRGSYSLGFRAPNL
;
A
#
# COMPACT_ATOMS: atom_id res chain seq x y z
N SER A 1 -10.51 2.37 11.44
CA SER A 1 -9.49 3.42 11.27
C SER A 1 -9.52 3.98 9.85
N GLU A 2 -9.17 5.24 9.72
CA GLU A 2 -9.06 5.96 8.45
C GLU A 2 -7.76 6.74 8.48
N SER A 3 -7.05 6.78 7.35
CA SER A 3 -5.88 7.60 7.12
C SER A 3 -6.03 8.30 5.78
N GLU A 4 -5.83 9.61 5.77
CA GLU A 4 -5.87 10.44 4.57
C GLU A 4 -4.59 11.26 4.51
N THR A 5 -4.00 11.32 3.32
CA THR A 5 -2.78 12.07 3.04
C THR A 5 -3.06 13.02 1.88
N HIS A 6 -2.81 14.30 2.11
CA HIS A 6 -2.86 15.36 1.11
C HIS A 6 -1.45 15.76 0.71
N ASP A 7 -1.06 15.46 -0.51
CA ASP A 7 0.21 15.88 -1.09
C ASP A 7 -0.03 17.06 -2.03
N LYS A 8 0.52 18.22 -1.70
CA LYS A 8 0.48 19.40 -2.54
C LYS A 8 1.85 19.72 -3.09
N THR A 9 2.00 19.62 -4.40
CA THR A 9 3.24 19.93 -5.09
C THR A 9 3.10 21.27 -5.81
N SER A 10 3.95 22.23 -5.44
CA SER A 10 4.00 23.57 -6.03
C SER A 10 5.12 23.66 -7.05
N GLY A 11 5.02 24.65 -7.95
CA GLY A 11 6.09 24.94 -8.92
C GLY A 11 6.13 23.98 -10.11
N ARG A 12 5.05 23.25 -10.38
CA ARG A 12 4.91 22.45 -11.60
C ARG A 12 4.55 23.35 -12.77
N HIS A 13 4.85 22.92 -13.99
CA HIS A 13 4.54 23.68 -15.19
C HIS A 13 3.49 22.99 -16.03
N SER A 14 2.43 23.74 -16.40
CA SER A 14 1.40 23.30 -17.34
C SER A 14 1.87 23.53 -18.77
N SER A 15 1.92 22.47 -19.57
CA SER A 15 2.27 22.53 -20.99
C SER A 15 1.24 23.35 -21.78
N THR A 16 -0.04 23.24 -21.47
CA THR A 16 -1.11 24.01 -22.10
C THR A 16 -0.97 25.50 -21.83
N LEU A 17 -0.74 25.87 -20.57
CA LEU A 17 -0.56 27.28 -20.19
C LEU A 17 0.74 27.84 -20.72
N PHE A 18 1.82 27.06 -20.77
CA PHE A 18 3.09 27.44 -21.34
C PHE A 18 2.98 27.76 -22.85
N LEU A 19 2.30 26.90 -23.63
CA LEU A 19 2.03 27.14 -25.03
C LEU A 19 1.19 28.40 -25.26
N ARG A 20 0.25 28.67 -24.37
CA ARG A 20 -0.53 29.89 -24.41
C ARG A 20 0.39 31.12 -24.26
N GLN A 21 1.36 31.07 -23.34
CA GLN A 21 2.33 32.15 -23.15
C GLN A 21 3.26 32.35 -24.35
N LEU A 22 3.69 31.25 -24.98
CA LEU A 22 4.48 31.29 -26.21
C LEU A 22 3.72 31.93 -27.39
N GLY A 23 2.39 31.78 -27.43
CA GLY A 23 1.54 32.31 -28.50
C GLY A 23 1.10 33.77 -28.32
N LEU A 24 1.44 34.43 -27.22
CA LEU A 24 1.08 35.81 -26.97
C LEU A 24 1.95 36.75 -27.84
N SER A 25 1.34 37.85 -28.35
CA SER A 25 2.01 38.92 -29.06
C SER A 25 2.14 40.21 -28.21
N THR A 26 2.16 40.04 -26.90
CA THR A 26 2.22 41.13 -25.91
C THR A 26 3.56 41.13 -25.17
N ALA A 27 3.83 42.18 -24.41
CA ALA A 27 5.02 42.25 -23.58
C ALA A 27 5.12 41.18 -22.50
N ASP A 28 3.97 40.52 -22.16
CA ASP A 28 3.89 39.44 -21.20
C ASP A 28 4.13 38.06 -21.83
N ALA A 29 4.44 37.99 -23.13
CA ALA A 29 4.77 36.71 -23.78
C ALA A 29 6.06 36.12 -23.21
N TYR A 30 6.11 34.80 -23.12
CA TYR A 30 7.36 34.12 -22.82
C TYR A 30 8.36 34.29 -23.96
N ASN A 31 9.54 34.82 -23.66
CA ASN A 31 10.63 34.96 -24.62
C ASN A 31 11.55 33.74 -24.60
N PRO A 32 11.47 32.81 -25.59
CA PRO A 32 12.29 31.61 -25.61
C PRO A 32 13.78 31.90 -25.94
N PHE A 33 14.09 33.08 -26.45
CA PHE A 33 15.45 33.49 -26.79
C PHE A 33 16.16 34.20 -25.63
N ASN A 34 15.45 34.32 -24.50
CA ASN A 34 15.98 34.92 -23.30
C ASN A 34 16.87 33.90 -22.57
N GLY A 35 18.10 33.80 -22.98
CA GLY A 35 19.11 33.02 -22.32
C GLY A 35 19.47 33.62 -20.98
N ALA A 36 18.87 33.13 -19.91
CA ALA A 36 19.29 33.47 -18.56
C ALA A 36 20.79 33.17 -18.39
N GLY A 37 21.62 34.13 -18.74
CA GLY A 37 22.98 34.43 -18.37
C GLY A 37 24.01 33.43 -17.88
N THR A 38 23.79 32.14 -18.03
CA THR A 38 24.72 31.10 -17.55
C THR A 38 25.71 30.62 -18.61
N TYR A 39 25.45 30.91 -19.89
CA TYR A 39 26.40 30.57 -20.95
C TYR A 39 27.06 31.88 -21.47
N LYS A 40 28.36 31.94 -21.34
CA LYS A 40 29.22 33.07 -21.71
C LYS A 40 29.27 33.41 -23.20
N ASN A 41 28.40 32.89 -24.04
CA ASN A 41 28.34 33.13 -25.48
C ASN A 41 27.04 33.83 -25.87
N ASN A 42 26.81 34.92 -25.46
CA ASN A 42 26.50 36.28 -25.90
C ASN A 42 25.59 36.54 -27.09
N ALA A 43 24.77 35.66 -27.54
CA ALA A 43 23.81 35.97 -28.61
C ALA A 43 22.38 36.28 -28.11
N THR A 44 22.16 36.39 -26.82
CA THR A 44 20.86 36.67 -26.22
C THR A 44 20.83 38.02 -25.55
N ASP A 45 19.69 38.65 -25.52
CA ASP A 45 19.51 39.99 -24.92
C ASP A 45 19.77 40.04 -23.41
N GLY A 46 19.99 38.89 -22.79
CA GLY A 46 20.35 38.76 -21.38
C GLY A 46 19.27 39.17 -20.37
N THR A 47 18.11 39.59 -20.82
CA THR A 47 17.01 39.99 -19.95
C THR A 47 16.17 38.75 -19.55
N PRO A 48 16.16 38.28 -18.30
CA PRO A 48 15.38 37.13 -17.92
C PRO A 48 13.88 37.39 -18.03
N ASN A 49 13.11 36.35 -18.39
CA ASN A 49 11.66 36.44 -18.31
C ASN A 49 11.26 36.83 -16.88
N PRO A 50 10.38 37.81 -16.69
CA PRO A 50 9.98 38.24 -15.37
C PRO A 50 9.14 37.15 -14.66
N ALA A 51 9.11 37.17 -13.34
CA ALA A 51 8.33 36.23 -12.54
C ALA A 51 6.84 36.22 -12.90
N SER A 52 6.30 37.37 -13.36
CA SER A 52 4.92 37.46 -13.85
C SER A 52 4.63 36.51 -15.01
N VAL A 53 5.60 36.29 -15.92
CA VAL A 53 5.49 35.34 -17.03
C VAL A 53 5.54 33.92 -16.54
N TYR A 54 6.48 33.57 -15.66
CA TYR A 54 6.58 32.23 -15.08
C TYR A 54 5.31 31.82 -14.29
N ASN A 55 4.76 32.78 -13.55
CA ASN A 55 3.56 32.52 -12.74
C ASN A 55 2.31 32.20 -13.57
N GLN A 56 2.30 32.60 -14.88
CA GLN A 56 1.17 32.32 -15.76
C GLN A 56 1.00 30.82 -16.11
N TYR A 57 2.09 30.04 -16.10
CA TYR A 57 2.07 28.63 -16.41
C TYR A 57 2.57 27.72 -15.28
N THR A 58 2.96 28.33 -14.17
CA THR A 58 3.30 27.60 -12.95
C THR A 58 2.02 27.30 -12.18
N ILE A 59 1.85 26.03 -11.84
CA ILE A 59 0.65 25.51 -11.18
C ILE A 59 1.02 24.76 -9.90
N ASN A 60 0.03 24.57 -9.06
CA ASN A 60 0.04 23.60 -7.99
C ASN A 60 -0.77 22.41 -8.44
N VAL A 61 -0.38 21.22 -8.01
CA VAL A 61 -1.12 19.97 -8.23
C VAL A 61 -1.28 19.26 -6.90
N ASP A 62 -2.46 18.69 -6.71
CA ASP A 62 -2.84 18.02 -5.49
C ASP A 62 -2.97 16.50 -5.74
N ARG A 63 -2.74 15.71 -4.69
CA ARG A 63 -3.00 14.28 -4.65
C ARG A 63 -3.55 13.92 -3.30
N ILE A 64 -4.68 13.23 -3.29
CA ILE A 64 -5.34 12.77 -2.08
C ILE A 64 -5.33 11.25 -2.06
N SER A 65 -4.59 10.68 -1.13
CA SER A 65 -4.56 9.24 -0.91
C SER A 65 -5.31 8.91 0.38
N LYS A 66 -6.28 8.01 0.30
CA LYS A 66 -7.13 7.63 1.43
C LYS A 66 -7.14 6.12 1.61
N THR A 67 -6.93 5.68 2.84
CA THR A 67 -7.02 4.28 3.23
C THR A 67 -8.00 4.13 4.39
N THR A 68 -8.93 3.19 4.31
CA THR A 68 -9.80 2.85 5.43
C THR A 68 -9.71 1.39 5.79
N LEU A 69 -9.82 1.10 7.09
CA LEU A 69 -9.90 -0.24 7.64
C LEU A 69 -11.08 -0.33 8.60
N LEU A 70 -12.04 -1.17 8.27
CA LEU A 70 -13.05 -1.67 9.19
C LEU A 70 -12.68 -3.09 9.60
N LEU A 71 -12.58 -3.33 10.90
CA LEU A 71 -12.30 -4.63 11.47
C LEU A 71 -13.29 -4.91 12.59
N THR A 72 -13.87 -6.11 12.59
CA THR A 72 -14.71 -6.64 13.65
C THR A 72 -14.28 -8.07 13.91
N ASP A 73 -14.06 -8.42 15.16
CA ASP A 73 -13.69 -9.77 15.54
C ASP A 73 -14.46 -10.26 16.77
N PHE A 74 -14.62 -11.57 16.84
CA PHE A 74 -15.13 -12.28 17.99
C PHE A 74 -14.17 -13.40 18.33
N LYS A 75 -13.86 -13.55 19.62
CA LYS A 75 -12.96 -14.59 20.14
C LYS A 75 -13.54 -15.18 21.40
N ILE A 76 -13.44 -16.49 21.52
CA ILE A 76 -13.74 -17.24 22.73
C ILE A 76 -12.59 -18.20 22.99
N SER A 77 -12.21 -18.36 24.26
CA SER A 77 -11.19 -19.33 24.66
C SER A 77 -11.56 -19.95 25.99
N LYS A 78 -11.21 -21.22 26.12
CA LYS A 78 -11.34 -21.98 27.32
C LYS A 78 -10.05 -22.81 27.52
N PRO A 79 -9.24 -22.51 28.54
CA PRO A 79 -7.96 -23.18 28.77
C PRO A 79 -8.15 -24.60 29.31
N ASP A 80 -9.27 -24.89 29.93
CA ASP A 80 -9.64 -26.10 30.63
C ASP A 80 -10.90 -26.74 30.02
N LEU A 81 -10.92 -27.00 28.71
CA LEU A 81 -12.08 -27.51 27.99
C LEU A 81 -12.48 -28.90 28.51
N PHE A 82 -11.52 -29.80 28.68
CA PHE A 82 -11.62 -31.09 29.36
C PHE A 82 -10.22 -31.54 29.80
N GLU A 83 -10.18 -32.40 30.82
CA GLU A 83 -8.96 -32.91 31.42
C GLU A 83 -8.50 -34.22 30.75
N LEU A 84 -7.22 -34.31 30.44
CA LEU A 84 -6.49 -35.52 30.07
C LEU A 84 -5.56 -35.93 31.20
N PRO A 85 -5.05 -37.19 31.22
CA PRO A 85 -4.08 -37.61 32.23
C PRO A 85 -2.83 -36.72 32.29
N ALA A 86 -2.49 -36.02 31.20
CA ALA A 86 -1.35 -35.11 31.09
C ALA A 86 -1.67 -33.65 31.47
N GLY A 87 -2.93 -33.31 31.70
CA GLY A 87 -3.39 -31.96 32.02
C GLY A 87 -4.58 -31.53 31.19
N ASP A 88 -4.92 -30.23 31.29
CA ASP A 88 -6.10 -29.69 30.66
C ASP A 88 -5.88 -29.37 29.16
N VAL A 89 -6.89 -29.70 28.36
CA VAL A 89 -6.92 -29.32 26.94
C VAL A 89 -7.47 -27.90 26.80
N GLY A 90 -6.66 -27.02 26.24
CA GLY A 90 -7.04 -25.65 25.90
C GLY A 90 -7.65 -25.55 24.50
N PHE A 91 -8.69 -24.72 24.38
CA PHE A 91 -9.36 -24.45 23.10
C PHE A 91 -9.54 -22.95 22.90
N ALA A 92 -9.31 -22.48 21.68
CA ALA A 92 -9.68 -21.12 21.23
C ALA A 92 -10.36 -21.19 19.87
N PHE A 93 -11.35 -20.32 19.69
CA PHE A 93 -12.06 -20.14 18.44
C PHE A 93 -12.32 -18.66 18.21
N GLY A 94 -12.30 -18.22 16.95
CA GLY A 94 -12.68 -16.87 16.63
C GLY A 94 -13.03 -16.67 15.17
N THR A 95 -13.71 -15.56 14.95
CA THR A 95 -14.09 -15.08 13.63
C THR A 95 -13.66 -13.63 13.48
N GLU A 96 -13.32 -13.23 12.28
CA GLU A 96 -12.90 -11.87 11.94
C GLU A 96 -13.51 -11.46 10.62
N PHE A 97 -14.07 -10.26 10.57
CA PHE A 97 -14.44 -9.59 9.33
C PHE A 97 -13.60 -8.33 9.18
N ARG A 98 -13.00 -8.17 8.01
CA ARG A 98 -12.15 -7.03 7.68
C ARG A 98 -12.51 -6.48 6.32
N LYS A 99 -12.66 -5.16 6.23
CA LYS A 99 -12.81 -4.44 4.97
C LYS A 99 -11.72 -3.40 4.86
N HIS A 100 -10.93 -3.49 3.80
CA HIS A 100 -9.94 -2.48 3.40
C HIS A 100 -10.47 -1.73 2.20
N THR A 101 -10.25 -0.42 2.17
CA THR A 101 -10.41 0.39 0.96
C THR A 101 -9.19 1.27 0.78
N TYR A 102 -8.83 1.49 -0.46
CA TYR A 102 -7.77 2.38 -0.87
C TYR A 102 -8.28 3.23 -2.03
N SER A 103 -8.02 4.53 -1.99
CA SER A 103 -8.22 5.43 -3.11
C SER A 103 -7.03 6.37 -3.26
N ASP A 104 -6.66 6.65 -4.50
CA ASP A 104 -5.62 7.59 -4.88
C ASP A 104 -6.23 8.51 -5.95
N ASP A 105 -6.60 9.72 -5.54
CA ASP A 105 -7.22 10.77 -6.34
C ASP A 105 -6.14 11.80 -6.67
N ARG A 106 -5.86 11.97 -7.94
CA ARG A 106 -4.81 12.84 -8.46
C ARG A 106 -5.44 14.05 -9.13
N ASP A 107 -4.70 15.15 -9.12
CA ASP A 107 -5.10 16.34 -9.89
C ASP A 107 -5.40 15.97 -11.35
N ASP A 108 -6.47 16.53 -11.92
CA ASP A 108 -6.93 16.31 -13.30
C ASP A 108 -5.83 16.49 -14.35
N ARG A 109 -4.78 17.25 -14.03
CA ARG A 109 -3.62 17.48 -14.90
C ARG A 109 -2.57 16.38 -14.79
N LEU A 110 -2.64 15.55 -13.73
CA LEU A 110 -1.76 14.40 -13.49
C LEU A 110 -2.39 13.08 -13.86
N ASP A 111 -3.73 12.95 -13.78
CA ASP A 111 -4.45 11.72 -14.06
C ASP A 111 -4.73 11.50 -15.55
N GLY A 112 -4.58 12.52 -16.36
CA GLY A 112 -4.83 12.52 -17.80
C GLY A 112 -6.22 13.01 -18.20
N THR A 113 -7.01 13.54 -17.26
CA THR A 113 -8.30 14.20 -17.54
C THR A 113 -8.06 15.48 -18.32
N VAL A 114 -7.15 16.35 -17.87
CA VAL A 114 -6.66 17.49 -18.62
C VAL A 114 -5.48 17.07 -19.47
N ARG A 115 -5.67 17.09 -20.79
CA ARG A 115 -4.66 16.64 -21.76
C ARG A 115 -4.07 17.79 -22.53
N TYR A 116 -2.78 17.68 -22.76
CA TYR A 116 -2.05 18.52 -23.69
C TYR A 116 -1.96 17.83 -25.06
N VAL A 117 -2.19 18.58 -26.13
CA VAL A 117 -2.02 18.10 -27.51
C VAL A 117 -0.72 18.64 -28.07
N ASP A 118 0.28 17.79 -28.24
CA ASP A 118 1.52 18.15 -28.87
C ASP A 118 1.34 18.30 -30.40
N LYS A 119 1.26 19.55 -30.84
CA LYS A 119 1.17 19.92 -32.25
C LYS A 119 2.53 20.22 -32.84
N SER A 120 3.63 19.92 -32.17
CA SER A 120 4.96 20.20 -32.67
C SER A 120 5.25 19.41 -33.96
N PRO A 121 6.00 19.98 -34.93
CA PRO A 121 6.39 19.27 -36.14
C PRO A 121 7.33 18.09 -35.87
N PHE A 122 7.88 18.00 -34.64
CA PHE A 122 8.75 16.90 -34.20
C PHE A 122 8.01 15.71 -33.64
N ASN A 123 6.70 15.79 -33.48
CA ASN A 123 5.90 14.67 -32.98
C ASN A 123 5.88 13.44 -33.91
N LEU A 124 6.20 13.59 -35.20
CA LEU A 124 6.41 12.52 -36.18
C LEU A 124 5.33 11.42 -36.16
N GLY A 125 4.07 11.77 -35.90
CA GLY A 125 2.95 10.84 -35.86
C GLY A 125 2.86 9.99 -34.60
N ARG A 126 3.63 10.28 -33.56
CA ARG A 126 3.46 9.68 -32.21
C ARG A 126 2.14 10.13 -31.59
N ASN A 127 1.71 9.45 -30.51
CA ASN A 127 0.51 9.87 -29.81
C ASN A 127 0.64 11.34 -29.34
N PRO A 128 -0.16 12.28 -29.90
CA PRO A 128 -0.04 13.68 -29.57
C PRO A 128 -0.61 14.02 -28.17
N LEU A 129 -1.33 13.07 -27.55
CA LEU A 129 -1.97 13.27 -26.27
C LEU A 129 -1.00 12.89 -25.15
N VAL A 130 -0.56 13.87 -24.40
CA VAL A 130 0.31 13.72 -23.22
C VAL A 130 -0.31 14.42 -22.02
N GLY A 131 0.16 14.10 -20.81
CA GLY A 131 -0.29 14.81 -19.61
C GLY A 131 0.09 16.29 -19.67
N ASP A 132 -0.75 17.15 -19.09
CA ASP A 132 -0.55 18.59 -19.10
C ASP A 132 0.66 19.04 -18.28
N VAL A 133 1.02 18.29 -17.24
CA VAL A 133 2.17 18.63 -16.37
C VAL A 133 3.48 18.22 -17.03
N ALA A 134 4.29 19.22 -17.36
CA ALA A 134 5.58 19.00 -18.00
C ALA A 134 6.48 18.06 -17.19
N GLY A 135 7.06 17.05 -17.87
CA GLY A 135 7.93 16.05 -17.26
C GLY A 135 7.21 14.99 -16.43
N SER A 136 5.89 14.90 -16.49
CA SER A 136 5.10 13.85 -15.85
C SER A 136 4.36 13.00 -16.88
N SER A 137 4.32 11.68 -16.66
CA SER A 137 3.42 10.80 -17.38
C SER A 137 2.07 10.77 -16.65
N PRO A 138 0.94 10.79 -17.37
CA PRO A 138 -0.37 10.65 -16.75
C PRO A 138 -0.49 9.32 -16.01
N THR A 139 -1.06 9.36 -14.83
CA THR A 139 -1.35 8.18 -14.02
C THR A 139 -2.77 8.30 -13.51
N ASN A 140 -3.64 7.42 -13.95
CA ASN A 140 -5.06 7.44 -13.60
C ASN A 140 -5.25 7.29 -12.10
N ASP A 141 -6.37 7.82 -11.63
CA ASP A 141 -6.87 7.54 -10.29
C ASP A 141 -7.01 6.05 -10.05
N THR A 142 -6.80 5.66 -8.82
CA THR A 142 -6.84 4.25 -8.44
C THR A 142 -7.78 4.06 -7.26
N TYR A 143 -8.59 3.03 -7.35
CA TYR A 143 -9.48 2.61 -6.28
C TYR A 143 -9.38 1.10 -6.09
N GLY A 144 -9.28 0.66 -4.84
CA GLY A 144 -9.31 -0.75 -4.46
C GLY A 144 -10.16 -0.98 -3.22
N SER A 145 -10.84 -2.12 -3.17
CA SER A 145 -11.59 -2.55 -1.99
C SER A 145 -11.49 -4.06 -1.86
N ARG A 146 -11.26 -4.53 -0.63
CA ARG A 146 -11.19 -5.97 -0.32
C ARG A 146 -11.91 -6.24 0.98
N LYS A 147 -12.75 -7.28 0.96
CA LYS A 147 -13.38 -7.85 2.15
C LYS A 147 -12.76 -9.20 2.44
N VAL A 148 -12.48 -9.44 3.70
CA VAL A 148 -11.93 -10.71 4.16
C VAL A 148 -12.76 -11.21 5.33
N PHE A 149 -13.25 -12.41 5.21
CA PHE A 149 -13.88 -13.15 6.33
C PHE A 149 -12.94 -14.26 6.76
N SER A 150 -12.68 -14.37 8.05
CA SER A 150 -11.78 -15.36 8.61
C SER A 150 -12.42 -16.12 9.75
N ILE A 151 -12.10 -17.40 9.84
CA ILE A 151 -12.40 -18.26 10.99
C ILE A 151 -11.09 -18.90 11.42
N PHE A 152 -10.82 -18.94 12.70
CA PHE A 152 -9.68 -19.67 13.24
C PHE A 152 -10.06 -20.52 14.44
N SER A 153 -9.34 -21.60 14.62
CA SER A 153 -9.44 -22.48 15.78
C SER A 153 -8.05 -22.91 16.21
N GLU A 154 -7.88 -23.05 17.50
CA GLU A 154 -6.64 -23.49 18.13
C GLU A 154 -6.95 -24.47 19.22
N LEU A 155 -6.15 -25.56 19.31
CA LEU A 155 -6.22 -26.58 20.31
C LEU A 155 -4.83 -26.77 20.92
N ALA A 156 -4.74 -26.65 22.23
CA ALA A 156 -3.56 -26.97 23.02
C ALA A 156 -3.78 -28.28 23.78
N VAL A 157 -2.98 -29.29 23.46
CA VAL A 157 -3.15 -30.65 24.00
C VAL A 157 -1.88 -31.04 24.75
N PRO A 158 -1.93 -31.18 26.07
CA PRO A 158 -0.84 -31.82 26.81
C PRO A 158 -0.85 -33.33 26.49
N LEU A 159 0.26 -33.79 25.90
CA LEU A 159 0.41 -35.23 25.57
C LEU A 159 1.05 -36.03 26.71
N ILE A 160 2.01 -35.41 27.40
CA ILE A 160 2.72 -35.96 28.54
C ILE A 160 2.80 -34.87 29.60
N GLY A 161 2.38 -35.17 30.80
CA GLY A 161 2.47 -34.32 31.98
C GLY A 161 3.56 -34.78 32.95
N GLU A 162 4.00 -33.91 33.84
CA GLU A 162 5.00 -34.18 34.87
C GLU A 162 4.60 -35.37 35.76
N ASN A 163 3.30 -35.56 35.99
CA ASN A 163 2.73 -36.62 36.79
C ASN A 163 2.89 -38.04 36.18
N MET A 164 3.33 -38.16 34.94
CA MET A 164 3.52 -39.44 34.25
C MET A 164 4.89 -40.05 34.47
N GLU A 165 5.84 -39.33 35.07
CA GLU A 165 7.19 -39.77 35.43
C GLU A 165 7.94 -40.50 34.29
N ILE A 166 7.81 -40.02 33.04
CA ILE A 166 8.45 -40.61 31.86
C ILE A 166 9.90 -40.16 31.80
N PRO A 167 10.90 -41.05 31.74
CA PRO A 167 12.29 -40.69 31.68
C PRO A 167 12.60 -39.77 30.46
N PHE A 168 13.32 -38.69 30.68
CA PHE A 168 13.67 -37.67 29.67
C PHE A 168 12.48 -36.93 29.04
N VAL A 169 11.28 -37.02 29.61
CA VAL A 169 10.12 -36.25 29.16
C VAL A 169 9.36 -35.76 30.40
N ASN A 170 9.71 -34.56 30.86
CA ASN A 170 8.99 -33.90 31.96
C ASN A 170 7.62 -33.43 31.51
N SER A 171 7.54 -32.81 30.32
CA SER A 171 6.25 -32.55 29.65
C SER A 171 6.41 -32.51 28.11
N LEU A 172 5.29 -32.80 27.43
CA LEU A 172 5.18 -32.75 25.99
C LEU A 172 3.82 -32.15 25.63
N ASP A 173 3.86 -30.97 24.98
CA ASP A 173 2.66 -30.25 24.60
C ASP A 173 2.55 -30.14 23.08
N LEU A 174 1.37 -30.41 22.55
CA LEU A 174 1.02 -30.25 21.13
C LEU A 174 0.07 -29.08 20.97
N GLN A 175 0.39 -28.17 20.06
CA GLN A 175 -0.48 -27.10 19.65
C GLN A 175 -0.88 -27.28 18.19
N LEU A 176 -2.17 -27.33 17.92
CA LEU A 176 -2.76 -27.40 16.59
C LEU A 176 -3.57 -26.14 16.36
N ALA A 177 -3.38 -25.50 15.22
CA ALA A 177 -4.18 -24.35 14.83
C ALA A 177 -4.50 -24.40 13.33
N ALA A 178 -5.63 -23.86 12.97
CA ALA A 178 -6.01 -23.65 11.58
C ALA A 178 -6.74 -22.32 11.43
N ARG A 179 -6.43 -21.58 10.37
CA ARG A 179 -7.14 -20.37 9.99
C ARG A 179 -7.62 -20.50 8.55
N TYR A 180 -8.91 -20.34 8.35
CA TYR A 180 -9.53 -20.19 7.04
C TYR A 180 -9.77 -18.71 6.79
N GLU A 181 -9.39 -18.21 5.61
CA GLU A 181 -9.66 -16.86 5.15
C GLU A 181 -10.32 -16.91 3.78
N ASN A 182 -11.39 -16.15 3.61
CA ASN A 182 -12.08 -15.98 2.35
C ASN A 182 -12.02 -14.50 1.95
N PHE A 183 -11.38 -14.26 0.81
CA PHE A 183 -11.23 -12.95 0.19
C PHE A 183 -12.24 -12.82 -0.95
N ASP A 184 -12.87 -11.66 -1.09
CA ASP A 184 -13.86 -11.42 -2.15
C ASP A 184 -13.26 -11.30 -3.55
N ASP A 185 -11.95 -11.11 -3.67
CA ASP A 185 -11.24 -10.88 -4.94
C ASP A 185 -10.32 -12.05 -5.38
N ILE A 186 -9.77 -12.82 -4.45
CA ILE A 186 -8.75 -13.85 -4.74
C ILE A 186 -9.14 -15.26 -4.27
N GLY A 187 -10.34 -15.42 -3.69
CA GLY A 187 -10.83 -16.70 -3.18
C GLY A 187 -10.38 -17.00 -1.77
N SER A 188 -10.28 -18.30 -1.43
CA SER A 188 -10.05 -18.73 -0.04
C SER A 188 -8.73 -19.46 0.16
N VAL A 189 -8.22 -19.42 1.38
CA VAL A 189 -7.00 -20.10 1.80
C VAL A 189 -7.16 -20.69 3.20
N ILE A 190 -6.54 -21.85 3.42
CA ILE A 190 -6.42 -22.48 4.73
C ILE A 190 -4.95 -22.45 5.15
N LYS A 191 -4.70 -22.01 6.38
CA LYS A 191 -3.36 -21.90 6.98
C LYS A 191 -3.30 -22.78 8.23
N PRO A 192 -2.85 -24.04 8.11
CA PRO A 192 -2.61 -24.91 9.25
C PRO A 192 -1.30 -24.54 9.94
N ARG A 193 -1.27 -24.80 11.25
CA ARG A 193 -0.08 -24.73 12.09
C ARG A 193 -0.08 -25.90 13.05
N ILE A 194 1.10 -26.52 13.21
CA ILE A 194 1.39 -27.50 14.23
C ILE A 194 2.64 -27.07 14.98
N ALA A 195 2.61 -27.16 16.30
CA ALA A 195 3.79 -26.87 17.11
C ALA A 195 3.88 -27.91 18.23
N LEU A 196 5.10 -28.27 18.58
CA LEU A 196 5.42 -29.22 19.64
C LEU A 196 6.42 -28.55 20.59
N SER A 197 6.12 -28.66 21.89
CA SER A 197 7.00 -28.23 22.98
C SER A 197 7.37 -29.44 23.79
N TRP A 198 8.65 -29.75 23.86
CA TRP A 198 9.19 -30.89 24.64
C TRP A 198 10.09 -30.37 25.75
N TYR A 199 9.82 -30.75 26.97
CA TYR A 199 10.63 -30.47 28.14
C TYR A 199 11.27 -31.80 28.62
N PRO A 200 12.54 -32.08 28.23
CA PRO A 200 13.27 -33.24 28.78
C PRO A 200 13.58 -33.08 30.26
N HIS A 201 13.67 -31.86 30.77
CA HIS A 201 13.89 -31.45 32.15
C HIS A 201 13.18 -30.11 32.40
N GLU A 202 12.85 -29.79 33.65
CA GLU A 202 12.14 -28.56 34.05
C GLU A 202 12.82 -27.28 33.50
N GLU A 203 14.14 -27.27 33.49
CA GLU A 203 14.93 -26.12 33.06
C GLU A 203 15.24 -26.04 31.55
N PHE A 204 14.88 -27.08 30.77
CA PHE A 204 15.26 -27.17 29.36
C PHE A 204 14.05 -27.47 28.46
N GLN A 205 13.86 -26.60 27.46
CA GLN A 205 12.78 -26.74 26.50
C GLN A 205 13.28 -26.79 25.06
N VAL A 206 12.75 -27.72 24.27
CA VAL A 206 12.91 -27.77 22.81
C VAL A 206 11.56 -27.48 22.17
N ARG A 207 11.53 -26.53 21.23
CA ARG A 207 10.32 -26.19 20.47
C ARG A 207 10.52 -26.40 18.99
N GLY A 208 9.54 -27.03 18.34
CA GLY A 208 9.45 -27.14 16.90
C GLY A 208 8.08 -26.68 16.42
N SER A 209 8.01 -25.97 15.28
CA SER A 209 6.73 -25.61 14.69
C SER A 209 6.80 -25.62 13.16
N TYR A 210 5.68 -25.99 12.55
CA TYR A 210 5.46 -25.92 11.11
C TYR A 210 4.17 -25.16 10.84
N SER A 211 4.19 -24.23 9.90
CA SER A 211 3.01 -23.48 9.49
C SER A 211 3.06 -23.11 8.00
N LEU A 212 1.90 -23.07 7.37
CA LEU A 212 1.74 -22.55 6.03
C LEU A 212 1.35 -21.08 6.10
N GLY A 213 2.12 -20.25 5.40
CA GLY A 213 1.85 -18.81 5.25
C GLY A 213 1.22 -18.48 3.89
N PHE A 214 0.41 -17.44 3.86
CA PHE A 214 -0.15 -16.87 2.63
C PHE A 214 -0.09 -15.34 2.72
N ARG A 215 0.32 -14.71 1.64
CA ARG A 215 0.27 -13.25 1.50
C ARG A 215 -0.61 -12.89 0.32
N ALA A 216 -1.70 -12.19 0.58
CA ALA A 216 -2.55 -11.62 -0.46
C ALA A 216 -1.77 -10.55 -1.27
N PRO A 217 -2.03 -10.41 -2.57
CA PRO A 217 -1.56 -9.27 -3.34
C PRO A 217 -2.02 -7.95 -2.73
N ASN A 218 -1.30 -6.87 -3.01
CA ASN A 218 -1.76 -5.53 -2.60
C ASN A 218 -3.03 -5.14 -3.36
N LEU A 219 -3.81 -4.22 -2.76
CA LEU A 219 -4.95 -3.57 -3.41
C LEU A 219 -4.47 -2.58 -4.46
#